data_e9f36d278b6eb4e4650eebeeca92fa02
#
_entry.id   e9f36d278b6eb4e4650eebeeca92fa02
#
_cell.length_a   1.000
_cell.length_b   1.000
_cell.length_c   1.000
_cell.angle_alpha   90.00
_cell.angle_beta   90.00
_cell.angle_gamma   90.00
#
_symmetry.space_group_name_H-M   'P 1'
#
loop_
_entity.id
_entity.type
_entity.pdbx_description
1 polymer ?
#
loop_
_entity_poly.entity_id
_entity_poly.type
_entity_poly.pdbx_seq_one_letter_code
_entity_poly.pdbx_strand_id
1 'polypeptide(L)'
;NHNCTFNGTIEFSEKIEIVSKTKETNIENIIIPGFIDLHCHGGNGYDTMAGLSSIKKISEFHLSNGTTSLLPTTLTASLDNTLQALQGFNNFISQNKYSTNILGIHLEGPFINPNKLGAQPPQAQLPNIEFIKKIKDNAKIKVITMAPELEGAEILINYLINNNINVQIGHSLADYNCCMKVMDKKKIGFTHLF
;
A
#
# COMPACT_ATOMS: atom_id res chain seq x y z
N ASN A 1 14.93 24.31 -0.54
CA ASN A 1 15.44 23.75 -1.79
C ASN A 1 15.59 22.26 -1.62
N HIS A 2 14.67 21.49 -2.21
CA HIS A 2 14.52 20.05 -1.97
C HIS A 2 15.54 19.17 -2.75
N ASN A 3 16.53 19.75 -3.41
CA ASN A 3 17.48 19.02 -4.28
C ASN A 3 18.95 19.30 -3.97
N CYS A 4 19.31 19.63 -2.74
CA CYS A 4 20.71 19.87 -2.41
C CYS A 4 21.21 18.82 -1.42
N THR A 5 22.25 18.12 -1.78
CA THR A 5 23.10 17.38 -0.83
C THR A 5 24.10 18.35 -0.19
N PHE A 6 24.41 18.16 1.07
CA PHE A 6 25.44 18.90 1.77
C PHE A 6 26.12 17.98 2.80
N ASN A 7 27.36 18.31 3.12
CA ASN A 7 28.09 17.66 4.19
C ASN A 7 27.68 18.27 5.54
N GLY A 8 27.40 17.42 6.52
CA GLY A 8 26.90 17.92 7.78
C GLY A 8 26.79 16.84 8.85
N THR A 9 26.33 17.27 10.01
CA THR A 9 25.97 16.41 11.14
C THR A 9 24.48 16.47 11.39
N ILE A 10 23.90 15.36 11.83
CA ILE A 10 22.52 15.27 12.27
C ILE A 10 22.50 14.73 13.68
N GLU A 11 21.88 15.47 14.59
CA GLU A 11 21.60 15.03 15.94
C GLU A 11 20.11 14.67 16.02
N PHE A 12 19.82 13.50 16.57
CA PHE A 12 18.45 13.00 16.66
C PHE A 12 18.24 12.10 17.87
N SER A 13 17.00 12.07 18.33
CA SER A 13 16.46 11.09 19.27
C SER A 13 15.27 10.39 18.61
N GLU A 14 14.05 10.67 19.03
CA GLU A 14 12.83 10.23 18.31
C GLU A 14 12.55 11.08 17.05
N LYS A 15 13.18 12.24 16.97
CA LYS A 15 13.07 13.18 15.84
C LYS A 15 14.44 13.76 15.53
N ILE A 16 14.58 14.30 14.33
CA ILE A 16 15.74 15.13 13.98
C ILE A 16 15.64 16.42 14.79
N GLU A 17 16.66 16.69 15.59
CA GLU A 17 16.73 17.86 16.49
C GLU A 17 17.59 18.97 15.87
N ILE A 18 18.75 18.62 15.37
CA ILE A 18 19.71 19.57 14.81
C ILE A 18 20.24 19.03 13.48
N VAL A 19 20.35 19.92 12.50
CA VAL A 19 21.06 19.67 11.23
C VAL A 19 22.06 20.80 11.03
N SER A 20 23.35 20.48 11.06
CA SER A 20 24.44 21.45 10.93
C SER A 20 25.28 21.14 9.70
N LYS A 21 25.54 22.15 8.88
CA LYS A 21 26.44 22.02 7.72
C LYS A 21 27.89 22.08 8.16
N THR A 22 28.75 21.26 7.53
CA THR A 22 30.19 21.28 7.70
C THR A 22 30.91 21.48 6.38
N LYS A 23 32.16 21.93 6.46
CA LYS A 23 33.09 21.98 5.30
C LYS A 23 33.95 20.72 5.19
N GLU A 24 33.82 19.78 6.11
CA GLU A 24 34.55 18.52 6.05
C GLU A 24 34.21 17.76 4.77
N THR A 25 35.25 17.19 4.16
CA THR A 25 35.12 16.47 2.89
C THR A 25 35.21 14.96 3.07
N ASN A 26 35.71 14.48 4.22
CA ASN A 26 35.80 13.06 4.51
C ASN A 26 34.48 12.58 5.12
N ILE A 27 33.55 12.16 4.26
CA ILE A 27 32.19 11.72 4.63
C ILE A 27 32.14 10.19 4.55
N GLU A 28 31.87 9.57 5.66
CA GLU A 28 31.79 8.09 5.76
C GLU A 28 30.38 7.56 5.46
N ASN A 29 29.34 8.37 5.69
CA ASN A 29 27.96 7.92 5.59
C ASN A 29 27.11 8.89 4.75
N ILE A 30 26.16 8.33 4.02
CA ILE A 30 25.14 9.10 3.29
C ILE A 30 23.80 8.87 3.97
N ILE A 31 23.14 9.96 4.39
CA ILE A 31 21.82 9.92 5.00
C ILE A 31 20.79 10.36 3.96
N ILE A 32 19.81 9.52 3.71
CA ILE A 32 18.69 9.79 2.82
C ILE A 32 17.37 9.51 3.54
N PRO A 33 16.25 10.08 3.09
CA PRO A 33 14.93 9.64 3.54
C PRO A 33 14.76 8.15 3.28
N GLY A 34 14.12 7.44 4.22
CA GLY A 34 13.78 6.04 4.03
C GLY A 34 12.77 5.85 2.89
N PHE A 35 12.80 4.71 2.24
CA PHE A 35 11.88 4.38 1.17
C PHE A 35 10.47 4.16 1.69
N ILE A 36 9.48 4.51 0.86
CA ILE A 36 8.06 4.25 1.10
C ILE A 36 7.60 3.28 0.03
N ASP A 37 7.22 2.07 0.44
CA ASP A 37 6.69 1.06 -0.47
C ASP A 37 5.17 0.97 -0.32
N LEU A 38 4.45 1.30 -1.39
CA LEU A 38 2.98 1.35 -1.41
C LEU A 38 2.35 0.09 -2.00
N HIS A 39 3.16 -0.89 -2.46
CA HIS A 39 2.68 -2.11 -3.10
C HIS A 39 3.66 -3.26 -2.88
N CYS A 40 3.37 -4.10 -1.89
CA CYS A 40 4.25 -5.20 -1.51
C CYS A 40 3.45 -6.40 -1.01
N HIS A 41 3.47 -7.50 -1.78
CA HIS A 41 2.79 -8.75 -1.39
C HIS A 41 3.53 -9.57 -0.36
N GLY A 42 4.84 -9.34 -0.23
CA GLY A 42 5.65 -10.13 0.68
C GLY A 42 7.13 -9.77 0.67
N GLY A 43 7.93 -10.63 1.26
CA GLY A 43 9.39 -10.50 1.27
C GLY A 43 10.03 -11.62 2.07
N ASN A 44 11.26 -11.99 1.69
CA ASN A 44 12.04 -13.03 2.39
C ASN A 44 11.28 -14.36 2.59
N GLY A 45 10.47 -14.76 1.60
CA GLY A 45 9.67 -15.99 1.65
C GLY A 45 8.37 -15.90 2.44
N TYR A 46 8.01 -14.73 2.97
CA TYR A 46 6.74 -14.47 3.65
C TYR A 46 5.75 -13.78 2.73
N ASP A 47 4.46 -14.07 2.91
CA ASP A 47 3.34 -13.53 2.12
C ASP A 47 2.36 -12.79 3.01
N THR A 48 1.84 -11.66 2.57
CA THR A 48 0.84 -10.85 3.29
C THR A 48 -0.42 -11.66 3.61
N MET A 49 -0.82 -12.56 2.71
CA MET A 49 -2.01 -13.40 2.91
C MET A 49 -1.84 -14.49 3.98
N ALA A 50 -0.61 -14.73 4.45
CA ALA A 50 -0.33 -15.67 5.53
C ALA A 50 -0.59 -15.10 6.95
N GLY A 51 -1.08 -13.85 7.06
CA GLY A 51 -1.51 -13.24 8.32
C GLY A 51 -0.43 -12.42 9.03
N LEU A 52 -0.75 -11.96 10.25
CA LEU A 52 0.02 -10.93 10.96
C LEU A 52 1.47 -11.34 11.30
N SER A 53 1.73 -12.61 11.60
CA SER A 53 3.08 -13.10 11.86
C SER A 53 3.97 -12.97 10.63
N SER A 54 3.41 -13.20 9.45
CA SER A 54 4.06 -13.02 8.16
C SER A 54 4.28 -11.53 7.87
N ILE A 55 3.26 -10.70 8.04
CA ILE A 55 3.35 -9.24 7.86
C ILE A 55 4.45 -8.63 8.76
N LYS A 56 4.60 -9.13 9.99
CA LYS A 56 5.68 -8.73 10.87
C LYS A 56 7.04 -9.04 10.26
N LYS A 57 7.25 -10.26 9.75
CA LYS A 57 8.51 -10.67 9.11
C LYS A 57 8.81 -9.89 7.83
N ILE A 58 7.79 -9.62 7.02
CA ILE A 58 7.89 -8.75 5.84
C ILE A 58 8.37 -7.37 6.26
N SER A 59 7.75 -6.76 7.28
CA SER A 59 8.10 -5.42 7.72
C SER A 59 9.53 -5.33 8.29
N GLU A 60 9.98 -6.32 9.05
CA GLU A 60 11.36 -6.42 9.55
C GLU A 60 12.37 -6.53 8.39
N PHE A 61 12.07 -7.36 7.40
CA PHE A 61 12.92 -7.53 6.21
C PHE A 61 13.02 -6.25 5.38
N HIS A 62 11.90 -5.60 5.10
CA HIS A 62 11.89 -4.35 4.32
C HIS A 62 12.61 -3.22 5.06
N LEU A 63 12.47 -3.13 6.38
CA LEU A 63 13.21 -2.14 7.19
C LEU A 63 14.72 -2.35 7.07
N SER A 64 15.21 -3.59 7.13
CA SER A 64 16.65 -3.89 6.99
C SER A 64 17.21 -3.54 5.60
N ASN A 65 16.33 -3.31 4.62
CA ASN A 65 16.67 -2.88 3.26
C ASN A 65 16.32 -1.40 2.98
N GLY A 66 16.04 -0.61 4.02
CA GLY A 66 15.85 0.84 3.92
C GLY A 66 14.42 1.30 3.68
N THR A 67 13.43 0.40 3.62
CA THR A 67 12.01 0.77 3.55
C THR A 67 11.49 1.11 4.94
N THR A 68 11.19 2.37 5.18
CA THR A 68 10.74 2.88 6.48
C THR A 68 9.23 2.97 6.60
N SER A 69 8.50 2.92 5.49
CA SER A 69 7.03 2.89 5.47
C SER A 69 6.53 1.90 4.42
N LEU A 70 5.49 1.14 4.73
CA LEU A 70 5.01 0.02 3.92
C LEU A 70 3.48 -0.03 3.90
N LEU A 71 2.92 -0.42 2.76
CA LEU A 71 1.55 -0.94 2.62
C LEU A 71 1.61 -2.43 2.26
N PRO A 72 1.48 -3.35 3.22
CA PRO A 72 1.27 -4.75 2.89
C PRO A 72 0.08 -4.89 1.95
N THR A 73 0.28 -5.62 0.84
CA THR A 73 -0.69 -5.71 -0.24
C THR A 73 -1.31 -7.11 -0.27
N THR A 74 -2.64 -7.18 -0.24
CA THR A 74 -3.36 -8.45 -0.35
C THR A 74 -3.41 -8.94 -1.79
N LEU A 75 -3.61 -10.24 -1.97
CA LEU A 75 -4.00 -10.82 -3.25
C LEU A 75 -5.52 -10.94 -3.36
N THR A 76 -6.00 -11.08 -4.59
CA THR A 76 -7.41 -11.41 -4.89
C THR A 76 -7.83 -12.68 -4.17
N ALA A 77 -8.82 -12.57 -3.30
CA ALA A 77 -9.31 -13.68 -2.48
C ALA A 77 -10.81 -13.52 -2.14
N SER A 78 -11.41 -14.56 -1.56
CA SER A 78 -12.72 -14.47 -0.95
C SER A 78 -12.70 -13.48 0.24
N LEU A 79 -13.87 -13.01 0.62
CA LEU A 79 -13.99 -12.16 1.81
C LEU A 79 -13.42 -12.86 3.05
N ASP A 80 -13.76 -14.12 3.26
CA ASP A 80 -13.33 -14.88 4.44
C ASP A 80 -11.81 -15.04 4.51
N ASN A 81 -11.17 -15.38 3.39
CA ASN A 81 -9.71 -15.49 3.32
C ASN A 81 -9.02 -14.13 3.55
N THR A 82 -9.59 -13.04 3.01
CA THR A 82 -9.07 -11.69 3.24
C THR A 82 -9.22 -11.28 4.71
N LEU A 83 -10.38 -11.56 5.32
CA LEU A 83 -10.60 -11.30 6.75
C LEU A 83 -9.67 -12.13 7.63
N GLN A 84 -9.43 -13.39 7.29
CA GLN A 84 -8.51 -14.25 8.02
C GLN A 84 -7.07 -13.71 7.97
N ALA A 85 -6.60 -13.29 6.79
CA ALA A 85 -5.27 -12.72 6.62
C ALA A 85 -5.08 -11.41 7.42
N LEU A 86 -6.13 -10.62 7.55
CA LEU A 86 -6.11 -9.31 8.20
C LEU A 86 -6.68 -9.30 9.63
N GLN A 87 -6.97 -10.46 10.19
CA GLN A 87 -7.54 -10.57 11.54
C GLN A 87 -6.62 -9.91 12.59
N GLY A 88 -7.13 -8.89 13.29
CA GLY A 88 -6.37 -8.18 14.31
C GLY A 88 -5.38 -7.14 13.78
N PHE A 89 -5.39 -6.84 12.48
CA PHE A 89 -4.44 -5.93 11.83
C PHE A 89 -4.38 -4.55 12.49
N ASN A 90 -5.52 -3.94 12.81
CA ASN A 90 -5.55 -2.62 13.44
C ASN A 90 -4.86 -2.60 14.82
N ASN A 91 -5.04 -3.67 15.62
CA ASN A 91 -4.34 -3.81 16.89
C ASN A 91 -2.84 -4.03 16.69
N PHE A 92 -2.49 -4.86 15.70
CA PHE A 92 -1.08 -5.12 15.37
C PHE A 92 -0.33 -3.83 15.02
N ILE A 93 -0.86 -2.99 14.13
CA ILE A 93 -0.18 -1.73 13.74
C ILE A 93 -0.08 -0.73 14.89
N SER A 94 -1.06 -0.70 15.80
CA SER A 94 -1.02 0.20 16.97
C SER A 94 0.06 -0.17 17.99
N GLN A 95 0.48 -1.43 18.01
CA GLN A 95 1.49 -1.98 18.94
C GLN A 95 2.88 -2.09 18.33
N ASN A 96 3.00 -1.93 17.02
CA ASN A 96 4.25 -2.16 16.28
C ASN A 96 5.20 -0.96 16.38
N LYS A 97 6.09 -0.97 17.38
CA LYS A 97 7.00 0.15 17.67
C LYS A 97 8.40 0.04 17.03
N TYR A 98 8.78 -1.11 16.47
CA TYR A 98 10.18 -1.42 16.11
C TYR A 98 10.40 -2.00 14.71
N SER A 99 9.45 -1.83 13.81
CA SER A 99 9.57 -2.27 12.42
C SER A 99 9.18 -1.15 11.45
N THR A 100 9.21 -1.41 10.15
CA THR A 100 8.68 -0.49 9.14
C THR A 100 7.32 0.04 9.57
N ASN A 101 7.10 1.35 9.42
CA ASN A 101 5.81 1.97 9.71
C ASN A 101 4.75 1.45 8.72
N ILE A 102 3.84 0.62 9.20
CA ILE A 102 2.74 0.09 8.39
C ILE A 102 1.63 1.14 8.33
N LEU A 103 1.46 1.76 7.16
CA LEU A 103 0.53 2.88 6.96
C LEU A 103 -0.95 2.45 6.91
N GLY A 104 -1.20 1.17 6.68
CA GLY A 104 -2.48 0.51 6.46
C GLY A 104 -2.27 -0.66 5.51
N ILE A 105 -3.28 -1.03 4.73
CA ILE A 105 -3.18 -2.05 3.69
C ILE A 105 -3.45 -1.46 2.30
N HIS A 106 -2.88 -2.11 1.29
CA HIS A 106 -3.28 -2.00 -0.09
C HIS A 106 -4.10 -3.24 -0.46
N LEU A 107 -5.37 -3.08 -0.76
CA LEU A 107 -6.25 -4.16 -1.18
C LEU A 107 -6.15 -4.29 -2.70
N GLU A 108 -5.38 -5.25 -3.23
CA GLU A 108 -5.30 -5.52 -4.66
C GLU A 108 -6.31 -6.60 -5.06
N GLY A 109 -7.33 -6.18 -5.77
CA GLY A 109 -8.54 -6.99 -5.98
C GLY A 109 -9.45 -7.02 -4.73
N PRO A 110 -10.48 -7.89 -4.71
CA PRO A 110 -10.85 -8.85 -5.76
C PRO A 110 -11.65 -8.23 -6.93
N PHE A 111 -11.87 -6.93 -6.95
CA PHE A 111 -12.68 -6.24 -7.96
C PHE A 111 -11.87 -5.93 -9.22
N ILE A 112 -11.29 -6.97 -9.81
CA ILE A 112 -10.42 -6.93 -10.99
C ILE A 112 -11.04 -7.71 -12.15
N ASN A 113 -10.58 -7.45 -13.38
CA ASN A 113 -11.10 -8.12 -14.55
C ASN A 113 -10.60 -9.57 -14.61
N PRO A 114 -11.48 -10.58 -14.70
CA PRO A 114 -11.07 -11.99 -14.74
C PRO A 114 -10.22 -12.35 -15.96
N ASN A 115 -10.21 -11.53 -17.01
CA ASN A 115 -9.37 -11.71 -18.19
C ASN A 115 -8.00 -11.00 -18.07
N LYS A 116 -7.73 -10.34 -16.93
CA LYS A 116 -6.49 -9.58 -16.65
C LYS A 116 -5.89 -9.92 -15.28
N LEU A 117 -6.01 -11.17 -14.88
CA LEU A 117 -5.55 -11.62 -13.56
C LEU A 117 -4.03 -11.46 -13.36
N GLY A 118 -3.23 -11.67 -14.42
CA GLY A 118 -1.78 -11.74 -14.23
C GLY A 118 -1.42 -12.84 -13.23
N ALA A 119 -0.74 -12.48 -12.15
CA ALA A 119 -0.40 -13.39 -11.05
C ALA A 119 -1.51 -13.52 -9.99
N GLN A 120 -2.63 -12.81 -10.12
CA GLN A 120 -3.73 -12.86 -9.16
C GLN A 120 -4.48 -14.20 -9.24
N PRO A 121 -4.91 -14.77 -8.11
CA PRO A 121 -5.77 -15.95 -8.08
C PRO A 121 -7.09 -15.75 -8.86
N PRO A 122 -7.68 -16.82 -9.43
CA PRO A 122 -8.90 -16.73 -10.24
C PRO A 122 -10.16 -16.57 -9.39
N GLN A 123 -10.16 -15.58 -8.49
CA GLN A 123 -11.25 -15.27 -7.54
C GLN A 123 -11.74 -13.82 -7.71
N ALA A 124 -11.63 -13.28 -8.94
CA ALA A 124 -12.16 -11.97 -9.28
C ALA A 124 -13.68 -11.88 -8.99
N GLN A 125 -14.10 -10.74 -8.46
CA GLN A 125 -15.48 -10.48 -8.04
C GLN A 125 -15.96 -9.15 -8.61
N LEU A 126 -17.28 -8.98 -8.67
CA LEU A 126 -17.87 -7.67 -8.96
C LEU A 126 -17.71 -6.72 -7.76
N PRO A 127 -17.59 -5.41 -8.01
CA PRO A 127 -17.52 -4.37 -6.99
C PRO A 127 -18.61 -4.50 -5.92
N ASN A 128 -18.19 -4.49 -4.64
CA ASN A 128 -19.09 -4.71 -3.51
C ASN A 128 -18.71 -3.84 -2.32
N ILE A 129 -19.60 -2.91 -1.94
CA ILE A 129 -19.39 -2.00 -0.80
C ILE A 129 -19.39 -2.75 0.53
N GLU A 130 -20.22 -3.76 0.70
CA GLU A 130 -20.29 -4.52 1.96
C GLU A 130 -19.00 -5.30 2.22
N PHE A 131 -18.35 -5.79 1.17
CA PHE A 131 -17.00 -6.36 1.27
C PHE A 131 -16.02 -5.34 1.88
N ILE A 132 -15.99 -4.13 1.34
CA ILE A 132 -15.11 -3.06 1.83
C ILE A 132 -15.41 -2.69 3.27
N LYS A 133 -16.69 -2.58 3.65
CA LYS A 133 -17.07 -2.28 5.04
C LYS A 133 -16.53 -3.32 6.01
N LYS A 134 -16.72 -4.60 5.73
CA LYS A 134 -16.20 -5.69 6.56
C LYS A 134 -14.68 -5.69 6.68
N ILE A 135 -13.96 -5.39 5.59
CA ILE A 135 -12.50 -5.26 5.68
C ILE A 135 -12.09 -4.06 6.53
N LYS A 136 -12.75 -2.91 6.39
CA LYS A 136 -12.46 -1.69 7.18
C LYS A 136 -12.60 -1.91 8.68
N ASP A 137 -13.49 -2.77 9.12
CA ASP A 137 -13.67 -3.10 10.54
C ASP A 137 -12.42 -3.80 11.12
N ASN A 138 -11.65 -4.49 10.28
CA ASN A 138 -10.46 -5.25 10.66
C ASN A 138 -9.14 -4.55 10.32
N ALA A 139 -9.10 -3.85 9.20
CA ALA A 139 -7.88 -3.24 8.67
C ALA A 139 -8.13 -1.90 8.01
N LYS A 140 -7.22 -0.95 8.27
CA LYS A 140 -7.23 0.38 7.64
C LYS A 140 -6.83 0.29 6.18
N ILE A 141 -7.79 0.31 5.27
CA ILE A 141 -7.52 0.36 3.83
C ILE A 141 -7.02 1.75 3.45
N LYS A 142 -5.87 1.83 2.80
CA LYS A 142 -5.28 3.08 2.28
C LYS A 142 -5.40 3.19 0.76
N VAL A 143 -5.21 2.07 0.09
CA VAL A 143 -5.26 1.95 -1.37
C VAL A 143 -6.07 0.74 -1.74
N ILE A 144 -6.80 0.83 -2.84
CA ILE A 144 -7.44 -0.31 -3.51
C ILE A 144 -7.07 -0.30 -4.98
N THR A 145 -6.70 -1.47 -5.52
CA THR A 145 -6.57 -1.69 -6.96
C THR A 145 -7.83 -2.37 -7.47
N MET A 146 -8.43 -1.80 -8.50
CA MET A 146 -9.63 -2.35 -9.13
C MET A 146 -9.76 -2.01 -10.61
N ALA A 147 -10.60 -2.76 -11.31
CA ALA A 147 -10.93 -2.53 -12.71
C ALA A 147 -12.17 -1.62 -12.82
N PRO A 148 -12.06 -0.42 -13.41
CA PRO A 148 -13.13 0.57 -13.45
C PRO A 148 -14.26 0.23 -14.42
N GLU A 149 -14.04 -0.69 -15.37
CA GLU A 149 -15.03 -1.13 -16.35
C GLU A 149 -16.02 -2.14 -15.80
N LEU A 150 -15.80 -2.69 -14.61
CA LEU A 150 -16.70 -3.67 -14.03
C LEU A 150 -18.06 -3.04 -13.63
N GLU A 151 -19.11 -3.84 -13.74
CA GLU A 151 -20.43 -3.43 -13.28
C GLU A 151 -20.41 -3.03 -11.80
N GLY A 152 -20.97 -1.86 -11.46
CA GLY A 152 -20.95 -1.31 -10.10
C GLY A 152 -19.66 -0.60 -9.70
N ALA A 153 -18.63 -0.59 -10.56
CA ALA A 153 -17.33 0.03 -10.21
C ALA A 153 -17.46 1.51 -9.89
N GLU A 154 -18.25 2.27 -10.65
CA GLU A 154 -18.42 3.69 -10.40
C GLU A 154 -19.02 4.00 -9.02
N ILE A 155 -19.98 3.19 -8.59
CA ILE A 155 -20.62 3.34 -7.27
C ILE A 155 -19.59 3.07 -6.18
N LEU A 156 -18.82 2.00 -6.33
CA LEU A 156 -17.77 1.65 -5.38
C LEU A 156 -16.65 2.71 -5.33
N ILE A 157 -16.19 3.20 -6.49
CA ILE A 157 -15.16 4.25 -6.57
C ILE A 157 -15.61 5.51 -5.82
N ASN A 158 -16.86 5.95 -6.02
CA ASN A 158 -17.39 7.10 -5.29
C ASN A 158 -17.43 6.86 -3.78
N TYR A 159 -17.83 5.67 -3.34
CA TYR A 159 -17.80 5.29 -1.93
C TYR A 159 -16.39 5.33 -1.36
N LEU A 160 -15.40 4.79 -2.07
CA LEU A 160 -14.00 4.73 -1.64
C LEU A 160 -13.40 6.13 -1.47
N ILE A 161 -13.60 7.01 -2.47
CA ILE A 161 -13.12 8.39 -2.44
C ILE A 161 -13.72 9.16 -1.27
N ASN A 162 -15.02 9.03 -1.03
CA ASN A 162 -15.71 9.66 0.09
C ASN A 162 -15.25 9.14 1.46
N ASN A 163 -14.67 7.94 1.50
CA ASN A 163 -14.08 7.36 2.70
C ASN A 163 -12.56 7.55 2.79
N ASN A 164 -11.96 8.44 1.99
CA ASN A 164 -10.52 8.72 1.95
C ASN A 164 -9.65 7.48 1.63
N ILE A 165 -10.15 6.57 0.82
CA ILE A 165 -9.41 5.43 0.28
C ILE A 165 -8.98 5.81 -1.14
N ASN A 166 -7.68 5.72 -1.43
CA ASN A 166 -7.14 5.98 -2.76
C ASN A 166 -7.47 4.80 -3.68
N VAL A 167 -7.92 5.11 -4.88
CA VAL A 167 -8.22 4.11 -5.90
C VAL A 167 -7.11 4.09 -6.93
N GLN A 168 -6.68 2.90 -7.32
CA GLN A 168 -5.77 2.67 -8.44
C GLN A 168 -6.44 1.78 -9.47
N ILE A 169 -6.27 2.12 -10.74
CA ILE A 169 -6.68 1.29 -11.86
C ILE A 169 -5.60 0.23 -12.07
N GLY A 170 -6.01 -1.03 -12.09
CA GLY A 170 -5.12 -2.16 -12.36
C GLY A 170 -5.92 -3.42 -12.67
N HIS A 171 -5.27 -4.38 -13.32
CA HIS A 171 -5.90 -5.64 -13.73
C HIS A 171 -7.22 -5.42 -14.51
N SER A 172 -7.17 -4.57 -15.53
CA SER A 172 -8.30 -3.96 -16.18
C SER A 172 -8.23 -4.10 -17.71
N LEU A 173 -9.37 -4.16 -18.35
CA LEU A 173 -9.56 -4.00 -19.79
C LEU A 173 -10.16 -2.62 -20.15
N ALA A 174 -10.19 -1.68 -19.19
CA ALA A 174 -10.72 -0.36 -19.44
C ALA A 174 -9.95 0.33 -20.58
N ASP A 175 -10.70 0.90 -21.50
CA ASP A 175 -10.15 1.77 -22.53
C ASP A 175 -9.85 3.19 -21.97
N TYR A 176 -9.25 4.02 -22.81
CA TYR A 176 -8.92 5.40 -22.47
C TYR A 176 -10.15 6.18 -21.95
N ASN A 177 -11.30 6.05 -22.61
CA ASN A 177 -12.52 6.79 -22.25
C ASN A 177 -13.07 6.34 -20.88
N CYS A 178 -13.03 5.05 -20.61
CA CYS A 178 -13.41 4.51 -19.31
C CYS A 178 -12.47 5.01 -18.21
N CYS A 179 -11.15 4.98 -18.43
CA CYS A 179 -10.18 5.53 -17.48
C CYS A 179 -10.40 7.02 -17.23
N MET A 180 -10.59 7.83 -18.29
CA MET A 180 -10.79 9.26 -18.16
C MET A 180 -12.03 9.61 -17.33
N LYS A 181 -13.15 8.89 -17.51
CA LYS A 181 -14.37 9.09 -16.70
C LYS A 181 -14.14 8.97 -15.19
N VAL A 182 -13.24 8.08 -14.77
CA VAL A 182 -12.93 7.90 -13.34
C VAL A 182 -11.79 8.80 -12.89
N MET A 183 -10.84 9.16 -13.76
CA MET A 183 -9.73 10.06 -13.45
C MET A 183 -10.15 11.51 -13.22
N ASP A 184 -11.26 11.95 -13.77
CA ASP A 184 -11.87 13.26 -13.44
C ASP A 184 -12.26 13.33 -11.94
N LYS A 185 -12.39 12.18 -11.30
CA LYS A 185 -12.53 12.06 -9.86
C LYS A 185 -11.13 12.11 -9.22
N LYS A 186 -10.90 13.02 -8.30
CA LYS A 186 -9.60 13.19 -7.61
C LYS A 186 -9.17 11.89 -6.91
N LYS A 187 -7.83 11.66 -6.80
CA LYS A 187 -7.21 10.53 -6.09
C LYS A 187 -7.28 9.18 -6.82
N ILE A 188 -7.25 9.17 -8.12
CA ILE A 188 -7.09 7.97 -8.93
C ILE A 188 -5.64 7.86 -9.40
N GLY A 189 -5.05 6.70 -9.27
CA GLY A 189 -3.73 6.34 -9.79
C GLY A 189 -3.78 5.06 -10.61
N PHE A 190 -2.60 4.51 -10.89
CA PHE A 190 -2.45 3.23 -11.58
C PHE A 190 -1.56 2.30 -10.76
N THR A 191 -1.89 1.03 -10.76
CA THR A 191 -1.05 -0.01 -10.18
C THR A 191 -0.15 -0.59 -11.25
N HIS A 192 1.17 -0.75 -10.96
CA HIS A 192 2.20 -1.32 -11.84
C HIS A 192 1.96 -1.01 -13.33
N LEU A 193 1.91 0.30 -13.65
CA LEU A 193 1.56 0.82 -14.98
C LEU A 193 2.51 0.38 -16.10
N PHE A 194 3.76 0.02 -15.78
CA PHE A 194 4.81 -0.42 -16.72
C PHE A 194 5.18 -1.87 -16.51
#